data_5022aa6fd2b0d7ffa966eb0576b53347
#
_entry.id   5022aa6fd2b0d7ffa966eb0576b53347
#
_cell.length_a   1.000
_cell.length_b   1.000
_cell.length_c   1.000
_cell.angle_alpha   90.00
_cell.angle_beta   90.00
_cell.angle_gamma   90.00
#
_symmetry.space_group_name_H-M   'P 1'
#
loop_
_entity.id
_entity.type
_entity.pdbx_description
1 polymer ?
#
loop_
_entity_poly.entity_id
_entity_poly.type
_entity_poly.pdbx_seq_one_letter_code
_entity_poly.pdbx_strand_id
1 'polypeptide(L)'
;MNNQLQETRWSENVILVDADYVDKVTFSLIVNFERMLGRRIPQADLARWIDCVALDGGLREGAHETLVVLVHQKDKARLENFAPSDYANELDGKAFKDHLGEFLISAIPIEAIADGEDYFSEALKLAVAQKEIRRIMVIPNAEDPYIYNKVRETLNRVDDDEKRITVFAMEPKPGGNFRQEILGYSLMAALGISSEEISSKS
;
A
#
# COMPACT_ATOMS: atom_id res chain seq x y z
N MET A 1 -1.00 -0.92 -22.06
CA MET A 1 -0.49 -1.48 -20.79
C MET A 1 0.95 -1.05 -20.60
N ASN A 2 1.31 -0.65 -19.40
CA ASN A 2 2.65 -0.18 -19.13
C ASN A 2 3.64 -1.38 -19.15
N ASN A 3 4.66 -1.31 -20.00
CA ASN A 3 5.67 -2.36 -20.13
C ASN A 3 6.38 -2.69 -18.81
N GLN A 4 6.47 -1.73 -17.90
CA GLN A 4 7.12 -1.93 -16.59
C GLN A 4 6.48 -3.05 -15.78
N LEU A 5 5.16 -3.19 -15.80
CA LEU A 5 4.49 -4.28 -15.08
C LEU A 5 4.77 -5.66 -15.71
N GLN A 6 4.86 -5.73 -17.02
CA GLN A 6 5.16 -6.98 -17.74
C GLN A 6 6.59 -7.43 -17.52
N GLU A 7 7.51 -6.49 -17.32
CA GLU A 7 8.92 -6.75 -17.08
C GLU A 7 9.26 -6.85 -15.58
N THR A 8 8.27 -6.70 -14.71
CA THR A 8 8.47 -6.73 -13.26
C THR A 8 8.94 -8.12 -12.82
N ARG A 9 10.02 -8.12 -12.04
CA ARG A 9 10.47 -9.33 -11.35
C ARG A 9 9.78 -9.39 -9.99
N TRP A 10 8.80 -10.28 -9.89
CA TRP A 10 8.00 -10.43 -8.69
C TRP A 10 8.78 -11.17 -7.60
N SER A 11 8.62 -10.72 -6.36
CA SER A 11 9.13 -11.37 -5.17
C SER A 11 8.07 -12.28 -4.55
N GLU A 12 8.48 -13.13 -3.62
CA GLU A 12 7.57 -14.00 -2.86
C GLU A 12 6.45 -13.21 -2.15
N ASN A 13 6.79 -12.04 -1.63
CA ASN A 13 5.86 -11.13 -1.00
C ASN A 13 5.73 -9.86 -1.85
N VAL A 14 4.52 -9.35 -1.99
CA VAL A 14 4.22 -8.12 -2.74
C VAL A 14 3.31 -7.22 -1.95
N ILE A 15 3.63 -5.94 -1.93
CA ILE A 15 2.73 -4.88 -1.44
C ILE A 15 2.38 -4.03 -2.65
N LEU A 16 1.12 -4.08 -3.07
CA LEU A 16 0.61 -3.32 -4.22
C LEU A 16 -0.23 -2.15 -3.73
N VAL A 17 0.21 -0.94 -4.04
CA VAL A 17 -0.31 0.30 -3.44
C VAL A 17 -0.83 1.26 -4.50
N ASP A 18 -2.05 1.75 -4.31
CA ASP A 18 -2.52 2.99 -4.95
C ASP A 18 -1.91 4.17 -4.16
N ALA A 19 -0.77 4.67 -4.62
CA ALA A 19 0.00 5.65 -3.88
C ALA A 19 -0.69 7.00 -3.76
N ASP A 20 -1.44 7.42 -4.78
CA ASP A 20 -2.17 8.69 -4.76
C ASP A 20 -3.28 8.67 -3.71
N TYR A 21 -3.99 7.54 -3.61
CA TYR A 21 -5.02 7.35 -2.61
C TYR A 21 -4.44 7.37 -1.20
N VAL A 22 -3.37 6.61 -0.96
CA VAL A 22 -2.73 6.53 0.36
C VAL A 22 -2.18 7.90 0.78
N ASP A 23 -1.59 8.64 -0.14
CA ASP A 23 -1.09 9.99 0.12
C ASP A 23 -2.23 10.94 0.55
N LYS A 24 -3.35 10.88 -0.14
CA LYS A 24 -4.56 11.67 0.16
C LYS A 24 -5.13 11.33 1.54
N VAL A 25 -5.24 10.06 1.86
CA VAL A 25 -5.74 9.61 3.18
C VAL A 25 -4.79 10.07 4.29
N THR A 26 -3.50 9.97 4.07
CA THR A 26 -2.48 10.40 5.02
C THR A 26 -2.57 11.90 5.29
N PHE A 27 -2.77 12.70 4.25
CA PHE A 27 -3.01 14.14 4.43
C PHE A 27 -4.22 14.41 5.34
N SER A 28 -5.32 13.72 5.11
CA SER A 28 -6.53 13.87 5.94
C SER A 28 -6.28 13.50 7.39
N LEU A 29 -5.52 12.42 7.63
CA LEU A 29 -5.12 12.01 8.98
C LEU A 29 -4.25 13.07 9.66
N ILE A 30 -3.27 13.62 8.95
CA ILE A 30 -2.40 14.68 9.48
C ILE A 30 -3.24 15.87 9.92
N VAL A 31 -4.11 16.38 9.06
CA VAL A 31 -4.97 17.54 9.36
C VAL A 31 -5.85 17.28 10.59
N ASN A 32 -6.50 16.13 10.63
CA ASN A 32 -7.41 15.78 11.72
C ASN A 32 -6.68 15.60 13.04
N PHE A 33 -5.55 14.91 13.04
CA PHE A 33 -4.78 14.69 14.26
C PHE A 33 -4.03 15.93 14.74
N GLU A 34 -3.55 16.80 13.85
CA GLU A 34 -3.00 18.09 14.27
C GLU A 34 -4.04 18.92 15.02
N ARG A 35 -5.27 18.92 14.52
CA ARG A 35 -6.38 19.63 15.18
C ARG A 35 -6.70 19.00 16.55
N MET A 36 -6.81 17.68 16.60
CA MET A 36 -7.18 16.95 17.81
C MET A 36 -6.10 17.02 18.88
N LEU A 37 -4.84 16.85 18.50
CA LEU A 37 -3.73 16.75 19.44
C LEU A 37 -3.09 18.10 19.77
N GLY A 38 -3.40 19.15 19.00
CA GLY A 38 -2.84 20.48 19.22
C GLY A 38 -1.34 20.57 18.98
N ARG A 39 -0.80 19.70 18.15
CA ARG A 39 0.61 19.72 17.77
C ARG A 39 0.78 19.46 16.28
N ARG A 40 1.94 19.84 15.77
CA ARG A 40 2.30 19.57 14.38
C ARG A 40 2.67 18.09 14.21
N ILE A 41 2.19 17.48 13.14
CA ILE A 41 2.50 16.09 12.79
C ILE A 41 3.38 16.11 11.53
N PRO A 42 4.61 15.57 11.63
CA PRO A 42 5.49 15.48 10.46
C PRO A 42 4.97 14.49 9.42
N GLN A 43 5.56 14.50 8.24
CA GLN A 43 5.30 13.52 7.21
C GLN A 43 5.48 12.10 7.76
N ALA A 44 4.71 11.15 7.22
CA ALA A 44 4.82 9.75 7.61
C ALA A 44 6.17 9.17 7.18
N ASP A 45 6.73 8.32 8.02
CA ASP A 45 7.93 7.52 7.71
C ASP A 45 7.51 6.38 6.76
N LEU A 46 7.93 6.45 5.49
CA LEU A 46 7.54 5.49 4.48
C LEU A 46 8.01 4.07 4.80
N ALA A 47 9.27 3.90 5.22
CA ALA A 47 9.80 2.58 5.56
C ALA A 47 9.05 1.97 6.74
N ARG A 48 8.73 2.76 7.75
CA ARG A 48 7.93 2.31 8.90
C ARG A 48 6.52 1.92 8.49
N TRP A 49 5.90 2.69 7.60
CA TRP A 49 4.58 2.33 7.07
C TRP A 49 4.60 1.00 6.34
N ILE A 50 5.61 0.79 5.48
CA ILE A 50 5.79 -0.46 4.74
C ILE A 50 5.95 -1.64 5.70
N ASP A 51 6.76 -1.50 6.75
CA ASP A 51 6.91 -2.52 7.78
C ASP A 51 5.59 -2.86 8.47
N CYS A 52 4.82 -1.84 8.85
CA CYS A 52 3.52 -2.04 9.49
C CYS A 52 2.54 -2.77 8.57
N VAL A 53 2.49 -2.41 7.30
CA VAL A 53 1.67 -3.10 6.30
C VAL A 53 2.09 -4.56 6.16
N ALA A 54 3.40 -4.81 6.09
CA ALA A 54 3.93 -6.17 5.99
C ALA A 54 3.54 -7.02 7.20
N LEU A 55 3.69 -6.48 8.41
CA LEU A 55 3.30 -7.16 9.66
C LEU A 55 1.79 -7.44 9.69
N ASP A 56 0.96 -6.46 9.36
CA ASP A 56 -0.49 -6.62 9.30
C ASP A 56 -0.91 -7.66 8.25
N GLY A 57 -0.15 -7.75 7.16
CA GLY A 57 -0.33 -8.77 6.13
C GLY A 57 0.20 -10.16 6.50
N GLY A 58 0.75 -10.30 7.69
CA GLY A 58 1.18 -11.59 8.23
C GLY A 58 2.65 -11.93 8.04
N LEU A 59 3.47 -11.01 7.50
CA LEU A 59 4.92 -11.22 7.43
C LEU A 59 5.49 -11.20 8.85
N ARG A 60 6.50 -12.01 9.10
CA ARG A 60 7.19 -12.10 10.40
C ARG A 60 8.70 -11.94 10.20
N GLU A 61 9.44 -11.79 11.29
CA GLU A 61 10.90 -11.69 11.25
C GLU A 61 11.51 -12.80 10.41
N GLY A 62 12.48 -12.44 9.61
CA GLY A 62 13.20 -13.39 8.76
C GLY A 62 13.82 -12.71 7.54
N ALA A 63 14.54 -13.52 6.76
CA ALA A 63 15.20 -13.08 5.54
C ALA A 63 14.23 -13.15 4.34
N HIS A 64 13.14 -12.40 4.42
CA HIS A 64 12.14 -12.33 3.36
C HIS A 64 12.56 -11.35 2.27
N GLU A 65 11.99 -11.51 1.08
CA GLU A 65 12.08 -10.57 -0.02
C GLU A 65 10.67 -10.06 -0.31
N THR A 66 10.53 -8.74 -0.33
CA THR A 66 9.24 -8.08 -0.58
C THR A 66 9.40 -7.01 -1.66
N LEU A 67 8.56 -7.06 -2.68
CA LEU A 67 8.46 -6.02 -3.69
C LEU A 67 7.32 -5.08 -3.30
N VAL A 68 7.62 -3.80 -3.19
CA VAL A 68 6.63 -2.74 -2.94
C VAL A 68 6.38 -2.01 -4.25
N VAL A 69 5.17 -2.13 -4.78
CA VAL A 69 4.78 -1.48 -6.04
C VAL A 69 3.91 -0.28 -5.73
N LEU A 70 4.42 0.91 -6.02
CA LEU A 70 3.72 2.18 -5.84
C LEU A 70 3.19 2.65 -7.19
N VAL A 71 1.90 2.49 -7.41
CA VAL A 71 1.23 2.98 -8.62
C VAL A 71 0.78 4.42 -8.37
N HIS A 72 1.20 5.34 -9.24
CA HIS A 72 0.90 6.75 -9.08
C HIS A 72 0.65 7.44 -10.41
N GLN A 73 -0.06 8.56 -10.40
CA GLN A 73 -0.26 9.38 -11.59
C GLN A 73 1.08 9.97 -12.05
N LYS A 74 1.31 9.96 -13.35
CA LYS A 74 2.56 10.44 -13.96
C LYS A 74 2.84 11.92 -13.70
N ASP A 75 1.78 12.73 -13.57
CA ASP A 75 1.90 14.16 -13.26
C ASP A 75 2.26 14.44 -11.80
N LYS A 76 2.25 13.43 -10.94
CA LYS A 76 2.67 13.51 -9.54
C LYS A 76 4.07 12.95 -9.38
N ALA A 77 5.04 13.83 -9.13
CA ALA A 77 6.45 13.47 -9.02
C ALA A 77 6.83 12.89 -7.66
N ARG A 78 5.99 13.10 -6.64
CA ARG A 78 6.29 12.70 -5.26
C ARG A 78 5.04 12.44 -4.43
N LEU A 79 5.25 11.72 -3.32
CA LEU A 79 4.31 11.68 -2.20
C LEU A 79 4.43 13.00 -1.42
N GLU A 80 3.32 13.64 -1.08
CA GLU A 80 3.35 14.89 -0.33
C GLU A 80 3.41 14.68 1.19
N ASN A 81 2.98 13.52 1.65
CA ASN A 81 2.78 13.25 3.08
C ASN A 81 3.65 12.12 3.63
N PHE A 82 4.66 11.72 2.87
CA PHE A 82 5.64 10.70 3.26
C PHE A 82 7.07 11.18 3.01
N ALA A 83 8.00 10.62 3.75
CA ALA A 83 9.43 10.80 3.52
C ALA A 83 10.12 9.42 3.60
N PRO A 84 10.99 9.07 2.64
CA PRO A 84 11.32 9.78 1.40
C PRO A 84 10.12 9.88 0.46
N SER A 85 10.15 10.81 -0.50
CA SER A 85 8.96 11.22 -1.24
C SER A 85 9.07 11.15 -2.76
N ASP A 86 10.23 11.46 -3.32
CA ASP A 86 10.43 11.59 -4.76
C ASP A 86 10.46 10.22 -5.44
N TYR A 87 9.46 9.95 -6.29
CA TYR A 87 9.33 8.64 -6.93
C TYR A 87 10.53 8.26 -7.77
N ALA A 88 11.02 9.16 -8.62
CA ALA A 88 12.11 8.84 -9.54
C ALA A 88 13.48 8.83 -8.88
N ASN A 89 13.72 9.76 -7.93
CA ASN A 89 15.05 9.98 -7.38
C ASN A 89 15.30 9.28 -6.04
N GLU A 90 14.25 9.09 -5.23
CA GLU A 90 14.39 8.55 -3.88
C GLU A 90 13.75 7.18 -3.68
N LEU A 91 12.82 6.77 -4.53
CA LEU A 91 12.02 5.56 -4.31
C LEU A 91 12.24 4.47 -5.35
N ASP A 92 12.08 4.79 -6.62
CA ASP A 92 12.13 3.76 -7.66
C ASP A 92 13.49 3.08 -7.75
N GLY A 93 13.49 1.76 -7.68
CA GLY A 93 14.70 0.95 -7.70
C GLY A 93 15.49 0.98 -6.39
N LYS A 94 15.01 1.62 -5.35
CA LYS A 94 15.68 1.66 -4.04
C LYS A 94 15.22 0.49 -3.17
N ALA A 95 16.11 0.08 -2.29
CA ALA A 95 15.83 -1.01 -1.35
C ALA A 95 16.24 -0.61 0.06
N PHE A 96 15.55 -1.18 1.04
CA PHE A 96 15.99 -1.12 2.42
C PHE A 96 15.88 -2.51 3.04
N LYS A 97 16.63 -2.74 4.11
CA LYS A 97 16.66 -4.02 4.79
C LYS A 97 16.54 -3.82 6.28
N ASP A 98 15.72 -4.64 6.92
CA ASP A 98 15.53 -4.64 8.36
C ASP A 98 15.23 -6.07 8.87
N HIS A 99 14.65 -6.17 10.06
CA HIS A 99 14.32 -7.47 10.68
C HIS A 99 13.27 -8.29 9.91
N LEU A 100 12.51 -7.66 9.01
CA LEU A 100 11.53 -8.33 8.15
C LEU A 100 12.12 -8.77 6.80
N GLY A 101 13.40 -8.50 6.56
CA GLY A 101 14.07 -8.84 5.30
C GLY A 101 14.30 -7.62 4.42
N GLU A 102 14.42 -7.86 3.13
CA GLU A 102 14.69 -6.82 2.14
C GLU A 102 13.42 -6.38 1.43
N PHE A 103 13.24 -5.06 1.32
CA PHE A 103 12.15 -4.44 0.58
C PHE A 103 12.73 -3.68 -0.61
N LEU A 104 12.27 -4.03 -1.81
CA LEU A 104 12.60 -3.32 -3.05
C LEU A 104 11.38 -2.49 -3.46
N ILE A 105 11.58 -1.22 -3.76
CA ILE A 105 10.51 -0.32 -4.19
C ILE A 105 10.54 -0.14 -5.70
N SER A 106 9.38 -0.30 -6.33
CA SER A 106 9.14 -0.01 -7.73
C SER A 106 8.03 1.03 -7.83
N ALA A 107 8.35 2.22 -8.32
CA ALA A 107 7.35 3.27 -8.56
C ALA A 107 6.91 3.21 -10.03
N ILE A 108 5.62 3.07 -10.27
CA ILE A 108 5.07 2.92 -11.62
C ILE A 108 4.16 4.10 -11.94
N PRO A 109 4.62 5.02 -12.79
CA PRO A 109 3.80 6.14 -13.23
C PRO A 109 2.78 5.67 -14.25
N ILE A 110 1.53 6.15 -14.11
CA ILE A 110 0.45 5.91 -15.05
C ILE A 110 -0.04 7.21 -15.65
N GLU A 111 -0.48 7.14 -16.90
CA GLU A 111 -1.08 8.30 -17.56
C GLU A 111 -2.41 8.65 -16.89
N ALA A 112 -2.68 9.94 -16.76
CA ALA A 112 -3.95 10.46 -16.26
C ALA A 112 -5.03 10.33 -17.34
N ILE A 113 -5.34 9.10 -17.74
CA ILE A 113 -6.43 8.81 -18.66
C ILE A 113 -7.67 8.47 -17.81
N ALA A 114 -8.86 8.61 -18.41
CA ALA A 114 -10.12 8.22 -17.80
C ALA A 114 -10.14 6.78 -17.24
N ASP A 115 -9.16 5.96 -17.60
CA ASP A 115 -9.01 4.56 -17.24
C ASP A 115 -7.93 4.31 -16.17
N GLY A 116 -7.47 5.33 -15.44
CA GLY A 116 -6.48 5.16 -14.36
C GLY A 116 -6.89 4.16 -13.30
N GLU A 117 -8.20 4.02 -13.08
CA GLU A 117 -8.78 3.05 -12.17
C GLU A 117 -8.58 1.61 -12.65
N ASP A 118 -8.63 1.39 -13.96
CA ASP A 118 -8.43 0.07 -14.55
C ASP A 118 -6.98 -0.38 -14.47
N TYR A 119 -6.06 0.58 -14.42
CA TYR A 119 -4.64 0.25 -14.32
C TYR A 119 -4.30 -0.49 -13.02
N PHE A 120 -4.82 -0.05 -11.87
CA PHE A 120 -4.62 -0.75 -10.61
C PHE A 120 -5.20 -2.17 -10.66
N SER A 121 -6.40 -2.31 -11.22
CA SER A 121 -7.03 -3.62 -11.38
C SER A 121 -6.23 -4.53 -12.31
N GLU A 122 -5.67 -4.01 -13.39
CA GLU A 122 -4.80 -4.78 -14.28
C GLU A 122 -3.49 -5.20 -13.59
N ALA A 123 -2.89 -4.29 -12.80
CA ALA A 123 -1.71 -4.60 -12.01
C ALA A 123 -2.01 -5.73 -11.00
N LEU A 124 -3.16 -5.67 -10.35
CA LEU A 124 -3.59 -6.70 -9.41
C LEU A 124 -3.79 -8.05 -10.11
N LYS A 125 -4.45 -8.08 -11.27
CA LYS A 125 -4.63 -9.30 -12.06
C LYS A 125 -3.31 -9.93 -12.44
N LEU A 126 -2.35 -9.12 -12.89
CA LEU A 126 -1.01 -9.60 -13.23
C LEU A 126 -0.31 -10.19 -12.02
N ALA A 127 -0.37 -9.51 -10.88
CA ALA A 127 0.28 -9.97 -9.65
C ALA A 127 -0.30 -11.30 -9.16
N VAL A 128 -1.63 -11.40 -9.05
CA VAL A 128 -2.24 -12.62 -8.49
C VAL A 128 -2.10 -13.84 -9.42
N ALA A 129 -1.82 -13.61 -10.70
CA ALA A 129 -1.54 -14.67 -11.65
C ALA A 129 -0.12 -15.25 -11.51
N GLN A 130 0.78 -14.58 -10.80
CA GLN A 130 2.16 -15.03 -10.62
C GLN A 130 2.25 -16.13 -9.55
N LYS A 131 2.75 -17.29 -9.92
CA LYS A 131 2.87 -18.44 -9.01
C LYS A 131 3.94 -18.23 -7.94
N GLU A 132 4.96 -17.46 -8.23
CA GLU A 132 6.04 -17.13 -7.29
C GLU A 132 5.59 -16.26 -6.12
N ILE A 133 4.48 -15.52 -6.27
CA ILE A 133 3.94 -14.70 -5.20
C ILE A 133 3.12 -15.56 -4.25
N ARG A 134 3.57 -15.64 -2.99
CA ARG A 134 2.90 -16.40 -1.92
C ARG A 134 2.07 -15.52 -1.00
N ARG A 135 2.43 -14.24 -0.90
CA ARG A 135 1.76 -13.27 -0.05
C ARG A 135 1.61 -11.96 -0.80
N ILE A 136 0.40 -11.43 -0.82
CA ILE A 136 0.13 -10.11 -1.42
C ILE A 136 -0.71 -9.27 -0.46
N MET A 137 -0.24 -8.06 -0.20
CA MET A 137 -0.94 -7.02 0.51
C MET A 137 -1.42 -5.99 -0.50
N VAL A 138 -2.72 -5.77 -0.56
CA VAL A 138 -3.36 -4.92 -1.57
C VAL A 138 -3.93 -3.69 -0.90
N ILE A 139 -3.50 -2.51 -1.33
CA ILE A 139 -3.95 -1.23 -0.77
C ILE A 139 -4.56 -0.40 -1.91
N PRO A 140 -5.84 -0.67 -2.25
CA PRO A 140 -6.55 0.03 -3.30
C PRO A 140 -7.24 1.27 -2.76
N ASN A 141 -7.80 2.10 -3.64
CA ASN A 141 -8.78 3.09 -3.25
C ASN A 141 -10.12 2.39 -2.93
N ALA A 142 -10.22 1.84 -1.73
CA ALA A 142 -11.41 1.09 -1.29
C ALA A 142 -12.62 2.00 -0.95
N GLU A 143 -12.44 3.31 -0.94
CA GLU A 143 -13.53 4.27 -0.75
C GLU A 143 -14.35 4.46 -2.02
N ASP A 144 -13.79 4.09 -3.18
CA ASP A 144 -14.52 4.04 -4.44
C ASP A 144 -15.17 2.65 -4.59
N PRO A 145 -16.52 2.56 -4.57
CA PRO A 145 -17.21 1.27 -4.67
C PRO A 145 -16.91 0.50 -5.95
N TYR A 146 -16.71 1.22 -7.05
CA TYR A 146 -16.40 0.61 -8.35
C TYR A 146 -15.04 -0.08 -8.32
N ILE A 147 -14.03 0.61 -7.81
CA ILE A 147 -12.67 0.07 -7.68
C ILE A 147 -12.67 -1.12 -6.70
N TYR A 148 -13.29 -0.95 -5.55
CA TYR A 148 -13.35 -2.02 -4.55
C TYR A 148 -14.03 -3.27 -5.08
N ASN A 149 -15.14 -3.14 -5.81
CA ASN A 149 -15.82 -4.27 -6.41
C ASN A 149 -14.94 -4.99 -7.43
N LYS A 150 -14.21 -4.27 -8.26
CA LYS A 150 -13.25 -4.88 -9.21
C LYS A 150 -12.13 -5.65 -8.50
N VAL A 151 -11.57 -5.07 -7.44
CA VAL A 151 -10.56 -5.73 -6.61
C VAL A 151 -11.13 -7.03 -6.03
N ARG A 152 -12.30 -6.95 -5.44
CA ARG A 152 -12.98 -8.07 -4.82
C ARG A 152 -13.27 -9.20 -5.84
N GLU A 153 -13.77 -8.85 -7.00
CA GLU A 153 -14.03 -9.84 -8.08
C GLU A 153 -12.73 -10.52 -8.53
N THR A 154 -11.67 -9.76 -8.72
CA THR A 154 -10.36 -10.30 -9.10
C THR A 154 -9.86 -11.30 -8.06
N LEU A 155 -9.92 -10.92 -6.78
CA LEU A 155 -9.42 -11.76 -5.69
C LEU A 155 -10.28 -13.00 -5.46
N ASN A 156 -11.60 -12.91 -5.66
CA ASN A 156 -12.50 -14.04 -5.51
C ASN A 156 -12.30 -15.11 -6.61
N ARG A 157 -11.64 -14.76 -7.72
CA ARG A 157 -11.31 -15.70 -8.78
C ARG A 157 -9.98 -16.40 -8.59
N VAL A 158 -9.20 -16.00 -7.58
CA VAL A 158 -7.91 -16.65 -7.29
C VAL A 158 -8.18 -18.05 -6.74
N ASP A 159 -7.70 -19.05 -7.46
CA ASP A 159 -7.83 -20.47 -7.11
C ASP A 159 -6.47 -21.01 -6.69
N ASP A 160 -5.96 -20.47 -5.57
CA ASP A 160 -4.69 -20.89 -4.99
C ASP A 160 -4.78 -20.74 -3.48
N ASP A 161 -5.07 -21.83 -2.80
CA ASP A 161 -5.25 -21.85 -1.33
C ASP A 161 -3.96 -21.53 -0.56
N GLU A 162 -2.82 -21.61 -1.21
CA GLU A 162 -1.53 -21.29 -0.57
C GLU A 162 -1.21 -19.80 -0.63
N LYS A 163 -1.90 -19.04 -1.50
CA LYS A 163 -1.66 -17.60 -1.63
C LYS A 163 -2.35 -16.85 -0.49
N ARG A 164 -1.56 -16.08 0.26
CA ARG A 164 -2.03 -15.25 1.37
C ARG A 164 -2.37 -13.86 0.87
N ILE A 165 -3.64 -13.49 0.91
CA ILE A 165 -4.13 -12.21 0.39
C ILE A 165 -4.72 -11.39 1.53
N THR A 166 -4.28 -10.13 1.67
CA THR A 166 -4.82 -9.17 2.63
C THR A 166 -5.16 -7.88 1.90
N VAL A 167 -6.36 -7.37 2.10
CA VAL A 167 -6.82 -6.09 1.55
C VAL A 167 -6.95 -5.07 2.67
N PHE A 168 -6.38 -3.89 2.45
CA PHE A 168 -6.39 -2.79 3.41
C PHE A 168 -7.43 -1.76 3.00
N ALA A 169 -8.23 -1.30 3.96
CA ALA A 169 -9.21 -0.24 3.78
C ALA A 169 -9.31 0.60 5.05
N MET A 170 -9.80 1.83 4.94
CA MET A 170 -9.96 2.72 6.10
C MET A 170 -11.12 2.32 7.01
N GLU A 171 -12.05 1.53 6.49
CA GLU A 171 -13.19 1.00 7.25
C GLU A 171 -13.50 -0.42 6.78
N PRO A 172 -14.22 -1.23 7.57
CA PRO A 172 -14.63 -2.56 7.15
C PRO A 172 -15.45 -2.51 5.86
N LYS A 173 -15.16 -3.43 4.95
CA LYS A 173 -15.83 -3.57 3.65
C LYS A 173 -16.38 -4.97 3.49
N PRO A 174 -17.28 -5.20 2.51
CA PRO A 174 -17.72 -6.56 2.19
C PRO A 174 -16.53 -7.48 1.91
N GLY A 175 -16.55 -8.65 2.52
CA GLY A 175 -15.45 -9.62 2.42
C GLY A 175 -15.44 -10.41 1.13
N GLY A 176 -14.49 -11.32 1.05
CA GLY A 176 -14.27 -12.22 -0.07
C GLY A 176 -13.22 -13.27 0.30
N ASN A 177 -12.55 -13.79 -0.71
CA ASN A 177 -11.47 -14.78 -0.53
C ASN A 177 -10.16 -14.10 -0.12
N PHE A 178 -10.21 -13.29 0.94
CA PHE A 178 -9.06 -12.54 1.44
C PHE A 178 -9.29 -12.09 2.87
N ARG A 179 -8.21 -11.77 3.56
CA ARG A 179 -8.26 -11.13 4.88
C ARG A 179 -8.38 -9.62 4.70
N GLN A 180 -8.95 -8.96 5.70
CA GLN A 180 -9.08 -7.50 5.74
C GLN A 180 -8.31 -6.93 6.92
N GLU A 181 -7.66 -5.80 6.70
CA GLU A 181 -6.99 -5.02 7.73
C GLU A 181 -7.38 -3.55 7.60
N ILE A 182 -7.37 -2.83 8.71
CA ILE A 182 -7.67 -1.40 8.73
C ILE A 182 -6.40 -0.60 8.43
N LEU A 183 -6.42 0.13 7.32
CA LEU A 183 -5.27 0.92 6.84
C LEU A 183 -4.84 1.99 7.83
N GLY A 184 -5.78 2.60 8.53
CA GLY A 184 -5.51 3.73 9.42
C GLY A 184 -4.49 3.44 10.51
N TYR A 185 -4.45 2.23 11.06
CA TYR A 185 -3.51 1.89 12.14
C TYR A 185 -2.06 1.95 11.69
N SER A 186 -1.75 1.43 10.50
CA SER A 186 -0.40 1.50 9.94
C SER A 186 0.03 2.93 9.65
N LEU A 187 -0.89 3.75 9.17
CA LEU A 187 -0.62 5.17 8.89
C LEU A 187 -0.38 5.96 10.17
N MET A 188 -1.18 5.71 11.21
CA MET A 188 -0.97 6.35 12.51
C MET A 188 0.42 6.00 13.09
N ALA A 189 0.82 4.75 13.01
CA ALA A 189 2.15 4.32 13.44
C ALA A 189 3.25 5.06 12.67
N ALA A 190 3.11 5.18 11.36
CA ALA A 190 4.08 5.87 10.51
C ALA A 190 4.11 7.39 10.77
N LEU A 191 3.01 7.96 11.24
CA LEU A 191 2.91 9.38 11.62
C LEU A 191 3.41 9.64 13.04
N GLY A 192 3.75 8.61 13.80
CA GLY A 192 4.19 8.74 15.18
C GLY A 192 3.08 9.09 16.16
N ILE A 193 1.85 8.68 15.85
CA ILE A 193 0.69 8.91 16.71
C ILE A 193 0.43 7.65 17.54
N SER A 194 0.44 7.78 18.86
CA SER A 194 0.18 6.66 19.78
C SER A 194 -1.27 6.65 20.27
N SER A 195 -1.76 5.47 20.64
CA SER A 195 -3.08 5.32 21.25
C SER A 195 -3.18 6.03 22.59
N GLU A 196 -2.08 6.08 23.35
CA GLU A 196 -1.98 6.80 24.64
C GLU A 196 -2.18 8.30 24.45
N GLU A 197 -1.57 8.88 23.41
CA GLU A 197 -1.69 10.30 23.07
C GLU A 197 -3.15 10.64 22.71
N ILE A 198 -3.83 9.78 21.98
CA ILE A 198 -5.24 9.95 21.60
C ILE A 198 -6.12 9.90 22.87
N SER A 199 -5.90 8.91 23.72
CA SER A 199 -6.66 8.72 24.95
C SER A 199 -6.55 9.89 25.93
N SER A 200 -5.39 10.53 25.99
CA SER A 200 -5.14 11.68 26.88
C SER A 200 -5.89 12.95 26.46
N LYS A 201 -6.40 13.02 25.23
CA LYS A 201 -7.12 14.18 24.66
C LYS A 201 -8.64 13.97 24.55
N SER A 202 -9.12 12.78 24.85
CA SER A 202 -10.56 12.45 24.83
C SER A 202 -11.23 12.77 26.16
#